data_f8a9e3c29600007eabbadc179147e214
#
_entry.id   f8a9e3c29600007eabbadc179147e214
#
_cell.length_a   1.000
_cell.length_b   1.000
_cell.length_c   1.000
_cell.angle_alpha   90.00
_cell.angle_beta   90.00
_cell.angle_gamma   90.00
#
_symmetry.space_group_name_H-M   'P 1'
#
loop_
_entity.id
_entity.type
_entity.pdbx_description
1 polymer ?
#
loop_
_entity_poly.entity_id
_entity_poly.type
_entity_poly.pdbx_seq_one_letter_code
_entity_poly.pdbx_strand_id
1 'polypeptide(L)'
;MMEYIFTEEEFNLFNVKGLDTQMPMIRSKIQPLFRYYGRFVSEHIQTKLNLAEPLPVHVAKHIQRSVHELESTWCAIGGDNRGYKKYPHFQIGINGEYIFIMLSFIDNILYQKD
;
A
#
# COMPACT_ATOMS: atom_id res chain seq x y z
N MET A 1 7.66 0.06 -23.85
CA MET A 1 7.61 -0.81 -22.66
C MET A 1 7.41 0.05 -21.42
N MET A 2 6.46 -0.34 -20.59
CA MET A 2 6.21 0.39 -19.35
C MET A 2 7.20 -0.06 -18.27
N GLU A 3 7.76 0.90 -17.58
CA GLU A 3 8.64 0.61 -16.46
C GLU A 3 7.89 0.82 -15.17
N TYR A 4 8.09 -0.11 -14.23
CA TYR A 4 7.45 -0.04 -12.92
C TYR A 4 8.50 0.31 -11.87
N ILE A 5 8.94 1.55 -11.91
CA ILE A 5 9.95 2.03 -10.97
C ILE A 5 9.46 3.32 -10.32
N PHE A 6 9.89 3.51 -9.09
CA PHE A 6 9.69 4.78 -8.41
C PHE A 6 10.85 5.70 -8.76
N THR A 7 10.51 6.89 -9.17
CA THR A 7 11.50 7.90 -9.52
C THR A 7 11.28 9.12 -8.62
N GLU A 8 12.12 10.11 -8.81
CA GLU A 8 11.98 11.36 -8.07
C GLU A 8 10.61 11.98 -8.26
N GLU A 9 10.00 11.76 -9.41
CA GLU A 9 8.68 12.31 -9.69
C GLU A 9 7.66 11.84 -8.66
N GLU A 10 7.66 10.55 -8.34
CA GLU A 10 6.70 10.01 -7.38
C GLU A 10 6.94 10.54 -5.97
N PHE A 11 8.20 10.67 -5.58
CA PHE A 11 8.50 11.25 -4.28
C PHE A 11 8.04 12.70 -4.18
N ASN A 12 8.16 13.44 -5.26
CA ASN A 12 7.78 14.86 -5.25
C ASN A 12 6.28 15.07 -5.16
N LEU A 13 5.47 14.04 -5.40
CA LEU A 13 4.02 14.19 -5.26
C LEU A 13 3.61 14.53 -3.84
N PHE A 14 4.43 14.21 -2.86
CA PHE A 14 4.09 14.52 -1.47
C PHE A 14 4.40 15.96 -1.10
N ASN A 15 4.94 16.72 -2.04
CA ASN A 15 5.12 18.17 -1.90
C ASN A 15 4.05 18.96 -2.65
N VAL A 16 3.13 18.29 -3.33
CA VAL A 16 2.07 18.96 -4.07
C VAL A 16 1.07 19.57 -3.11
N LYS A 17 0.72 20.82 -3.33
CA LYS A 17 -0.23 21.52 -2.48
C LYS A 17 -1.65 21.18 -2.90
N GLY A 18 -2.47 20.93 -1.88
CA GLY A 18 -3.89 20.67 -2.09
C GLY A 18 -4.17 19.20 -2.36
N LEU A 19 -5.03 18.62 -1.53
CA LEU A 19 -5.41 17.22 -1.69
C LEU A 19 -6.08 16.97 -3.02
N ASP A 20 -6.89 17.92 -3.50
CA ASP A 20 -7.60 17.77 -4.76
C ASP A 20 -6.67 17.68 -5.95
N THR A 21 -5.50 18.29 -5.85
CA THR A 21 -4.48 18.20 -6.90
C THR A 21 -3.64 16.95 -6.72
N GLN A 22 -3.32 16.63 -5.47
CA GLN A 22 -2.41 15.52 -5.17
C GLN A 22 -3.02 14.17 -5.48
N MET A 23 -4.28 13.94 -5.08
CA MET A 23 -4.88 12.60 -5.19
C MET A 23 -4.95 12.07 -6.61
N PRO A 24 -5.38 12.87 -7.61
CA PRO A 24 -5.37 12.32 -8.98
C PRO A 24 -3.97 11.91 -9.44
N MET A 25 -2.95 12.63 -9.01
CA MET A 25 -1.57 12.29 -9.39
C MET A 25 -1.13 10.99 -8.69
N ILE A 26 -1.51 10.82 -7.43
CA ILE A 26 -1.20 9.56 -6.73
C ILE A 26 -1.89 8.39 -7.42
N ARG A 27 -3.15 8.55 -7.80
CA ARG A 27 -3.88 7.48 -8.49
C ARG A 27 -3.25 7.11 -9.82
N SER A 28 -2.79 8.10 -10.57
CA SER A 28 -2.27 7.82 -11.90
C SER A 28 -0.80 7.40 -11.91
N LYS A 29 -0.01 7.85 -10.94
CA LYS A 29 1.44 7.63 -10.99
C LYS A 29 1.96 6.66 -9.95
N ILE A 30 1.32 6.56 -8.80
CA ILE A 30 1.81 5.70 -7.73
C ILE A 30 1.00 4.40 -7.63
N GLN A 31 -0.31 4.47 -7.70
CA GLN A 31 -1.11 3.28 -7.49
C GLN A 31 -0.86 2.15 -8.50
N PRO A 32 -0.57 2.44 -9.78
CA PRO A 32 -0.20 1.35 -10.68
C PRO A 32 1.06 0.62 -10.24
N LEU A 33 2.02 1.34 -9.66
CA LEU A 33 3.24 0.71 -9.14
C LEU A 33 2.90 -0.19 -7.95
N PHE A 34 2.01 0.25 -7.08
CA PHE A 34 1.58 -0.58 -5.96
C PHE A 34 0.87 -1.84 -6.44
N ARG A 35 0.04 -1.74 -7.46
CA ARG A 35 -0.63 -2.94 -7.98
C ARG A 35 0.38 -3.92 -8.55
N TYR A 36 1.37 -3.41 -9.23
CA TYR A 36 2.41 -4.26 -9.81
C TYR A 36 3.23 -4.96 -8.71
N TYR A 37 3.77 -4.18 -7.79
CA TYR A 37 4.62 -4.75 -6.74
C TYR A 37 3.82 -5.57 -5.74
N GLY A 38 2.61 -5.15 -5.44
CA GLY A 38 1.76 -5.91 -4.54
C GLY A 38 1.44 -7.28 -5.08
N ARG A 39 1.12 -7.36 -6.36
CA ARG A 39 0.87 -8.65 -7.00
C ARG A 39 2.12 -9.51 -7.01
N PHE A 40 3.25 -8.91 -7.33
CA PHE A 40 4.50 -9.64 -7.35
C PHE A 40 4.80 -10.29 -5.99
N VAL A 41 4.66 -9.49 -4.93
CA VAL A 41 4.90 -9.99 -3.57
C VAL A 41 3.87 -11.04 -3.19
N SER A 42 2.60 -10.80 -3.52
CA SER A 42 1.52 -11.73 -3.20
C SER A 42 1.77 -13.09 -3.84
N GLU A 43 2.14 -13.10 -5.10
CA GLU A 43 2.39 -14.35 -5.82
C GLU A 43 3.62 -15.05 -5.28
N HIS A 44 4.63 -14.29 -4.90
CA HIS A 44 5.83 -14.88 -4.33
C HIS A 44 5.52 -15.56 -2.99
N ILE A 45 4.73 -14.90 -2.14
CA ILE A 45 4.34 -15.48 -0.87
C ILE A 45 3.47 -16.72 -1.08
N GLN A 46 2.55 -16.66 -2.04
CA GLN A 46 1.72 -17.82 -2.34
C GLN A 46 2.58 -19.03 -2.67
N THR A 47 3.58 -18.85 -3.50
CA THR A 47 4.47 -19.93 -3.89
C THR A 47 5.28 -20.44 -2.71
N LYS A 48 5.88 -19.52 -1.95
CA LYS A 48 6.75 -19.91 -0.84
C LYS A 48 6.01 -20.64 0.27
N LEU A 49 4.77 -20.23 0.54
CA LEU A 49 3.99 -20.82 1.62
C LEU A 49 3.00 -21.85 1.12
N ASN A 50 3.00 -22.12 -0.18
CA ASN A 50 2.13 -23.14 -0.79
C ASN A 50 0.66 -22.86 -0.47
N LEU A 51 0.25 -21.60 -0.64
CA LEU A 51 -1.12 -21.21 -0.39
C LEU A 51 -2.00 -21.57 -1.58
N ALA A 52 -3.25 -21.94 -1.32
CA ALA A 52 -4.18 -22.26 -2.38
C ALA A 52 -4.48 -21.06 -3.28
N GLU A 53 -4.49 -19.87 -2.69
CA GLU A 53 -4.76 -18.64 -3.43
C GLU A 53 -3.79 -17.57 -3.00
N PRO A 54 -3.54 -16.58 -3.87
CA PRO A 54 -2.68 -15.47 -3.49
C PRO A 54 -3.34 -14.60 -2.43
N LEU A 55 -2.53 -13.93 -1.65
CA LEU A 55 -3.04 -12.96 -0.69
C LEU A 55 -3.63 -11.76 -1.43
N PRO A 56 -4.74 -11.19 -0.95
CA PRO A 56 -5.31 -10.00 -1.59
C PRO A 56 -4.38 -8.81 -1.50
N VAL A 57 -4.46 -7.94 -2.49
CA VAL A 57 -3.70 -6.70 -2.52
C VAL A 57 -4.69 -5.55 -2.43
N HIS A 58 -4.51 -4.71 -1.43
CA HIS A 58 -5.39 -3.58 -1.18
C HIS A 58 -4.59 -2.29 -1.32
N VAL A 59 -5.00 -1.44 -2.24
CA VAL A 59 -4.38 -0.13 -2.39
C VAL A 59 -5.14 0.85 -1.52
N ALA A 60 -4.43 1.61 -0.69
CA ALA A 60 -5.06 2.57 0.20
C ALA A 60 -5.85 3.60 -0.60
N LYS A 61 -7.11 3.79 -0.25
CA LYS A 61 -8.00 4.68 -1.00
C LYS A 61 -8.14 6.05 -0.37
N HIS A 62 -7.82 6.18 0.90
CA HIS A 62 -7.91 7.43 1.63
C HIS A 62 -9.30 8.07 1.52
N ILE A 63 -10.34 7.25 1.67
CA ILE A 63 -11.71 7.71 1.50
C ILE A 63 -12.10 8.68 2.62
N GLN A 64 -11.72 8.33 3.84
CA GLN A 64 -12.01 9.19 5.01
C GLN A 64 -10.81 10.07 5.27
N ARG A 65 -10.77 11.16 4.60
CA ARG A 65 -9.63 12.04 4.69
C ARG A 65 -10.04 13.43 5.06
N SER A 66 -9.08 14.17 5.57
CA SER A 66 -9.24 15.58 5.78
C SER A 66 -8.94 16.32 4.48
N VAL A 67 -8.89 17.64 4.57
CA VAL A 67 -8.51 18.46 3.42
C VAL A 67 -7.00 18.53 3.24
N HIS A 68 -6.26 17.93 4.17
CA HIS A 68 -4.81 18.03 4.15
C HIS A 68 -4.21 17.06 3.16
N GLU A 69 -3.07 17.45 2.62
CA GLU A 69 -2.30 16.58 1.73
C GLU A 69 -1.87 15.32 2.46
N LEU A 70 -1.67 14.26 1.69
CA LEU A 70 -1.13 13.03 2.23
C LEU A 70 0.37 13.15 2.39
N GLU A 71 0.88 12.60 3.49
CA GLU A 71 2.32 12.50 3.72
C GLU A 71 2.86 11.17 3.24
N SER A 72 2.01 10.18 3.09
CA SER A 72 2.39 8.86 2.61
C SER A 72 1.19 8.16 2.01
N THR A 73 1.47 7.12 1.22
CA THR A 73 0.43 6.23 0.75
C THR A 73 1.03 4.83 0.64
N TRP A 74 0.17 3.82 0.56
CA TRP A 74 0.65 2.45 0.64
C TRP A 74 -0.32 1.49 -0.02
N CYS A 75 0.15 0.26 -0.23
CA CYS A 75 -0.72 -0.88 -0.48
C CYS A 75 -0.45 -1.93 0.60
N ALA A 76 -1.45 -2.77 0.84
CA ALA A 76 -1.35 -3.83 1.83
C ALA A 76 -1.53 -5.18 1.14
N ILE A 77 -0.76 -6.16 1.55
CA ILE A 77 -0.84 -7.52 1.02
C ILE A 77 -1.22 -8.42 2.18
N GLY A 78 -2.44 -8.95 2.15
CA GLY A 78 -2.96 -9.78 3.22
C GLY A 78 -4.41 -9.47 3.49
N GLY A 79 -4.94 -10.06 4.59
CA GLY A 79 -6.33 -9.87 4.93
C GLY A 79 -7.24 -10.72 4.06
N ASP A 80 -8.46 -10.23 3.85
CA ASP A 80 -9.41 -10.89 2.97
C ASP A 80 -9.98 -9.87 1.98
N ASN A 81 -11.02 -10.27 1.26
CA ASN A 81 -11.58 -9.41 0.21
C ASN A 81 -12.22 -8.14 0.75
N ARG A 82 -12.52 -8.10 2.05
CA ARG A 82 -13.15 -6.93 2.66
C ARG A 82 -12.13 -5.91 3.13
N GLY A 83 -10.89 -6.33 3.37
CA GLY A 83 -9.87 -5.43 3.83
C GLY A 83 -8.77 -6.13 4.57
N TYR A 84 -7.88 -5.34 5.14
CA TYR A 84 -6.67 -5.87 5.73
C TYR A 84 -6.45 -5.42 7.18
N LYS A 85 -7.21 -4.44 7.64
CA LYS A 85 -6.89 -3.78 8.92
C LYS A 85 -7.07 -4.68 10.14
N LYS A 86 -7.84 -5.74 10.00
CA LYS A 86 -8.06 -6.67 11.11
C LYS A 86 -7.03 -7.79 11.17
N TYR A 87 -6.11 -7.83 10.22
CA TYR A 87 -5.20 -8.96 10.06
C TYR A 87 -3.77 -8.47 9.99
N PRO A 88 -2.82 -9.31 10.41
CA PRO A 88 -1.42 -9.04 10.05
C PRO A 88 -1.29 -8.98 8.53
N HIS A 89 -0.51 -8.04 8.04
CA HIS A 89 -0.36 -7.86 6.60
C HIS A 89 0.96 -7.17 6.31
N PHE A 90 1.43 -7.36 5.08
CA PHE A 90 2.59 -6.62 4.60
C PHE A 90 2.12 -5.30 4.01
N GLN A 91 2.96 -4.29 4.10
CA GLN A 91 2.71 -3.01 3.46
C GLN A 91 3.90 -2.59 2.65
N ILE A 92 3.63 -2.05 1.47
CA ILE A 92 4.61 -1.33 0.66
C ILE A 92 4.11 0.09 0.56
N GLY A 93 4.95 1.04 0.95
CA GLY A 93 4.52 2.43 0.96
C GLY A 93 5.59 3.38 0.49
N ILE A 94 5.19 4.62 0.30
CA ILE A 94 6.08 5.69 -0.14
C ILE A 94 5.67 6.98 0.55
N ASN A 95 6.65 7.76 0.92
CA ASN A 95 6.45 9.14 1.36
C ASN A 95 7.37 10.04 0.53
N GLY A 96 7.54 11.28 0.94
CA GLY A 96 8.35 12.22 0.18
C GLY A 96 9.83 11.93 0.20
N GLU A 97 10.29 10.99 1.02
CA GLU A 97 11.70 10.76 1.21
C GLU A 97 12.16 9.34 0.88
N TYR A 98 11.31 8.33 1.13
CA TYR A 98 11.73 6.94 0.93
C TYR A 98 10.54 6.03 0.67
N ILE A 99 10.88 4.83 0.21
CA ILE A 99 9.95 3.73 0.08
C ILE A 99 10.15 2.85 1.30
N PHE A 100 9.04 2.33 1.85
CA PHE A 100 9.16 1.44 3.00
C PHE A 100 8.38 0.15 2.75
N ILE A 101 8.87 -0.90 3.38
CA ILE A 101 8.20 -2.20 3.37
C ILE A 101 8.16 -2.64 4.81
N MET A 102 7.00 -3.07 5.28
CA MET A 102 6.87 -3.49 6.65
C MET A 102 5.83 -4.59 6.81
N LEU A 103 5.95 -5.32 7.92
CA LEU A 103 4.94 -6.28 8.34
C LEU A 103 4.19 -5.62 9.48
N SER A 104 2.89 -5.49 9.30
CA SER A 104 2.06 -4.75 10.23
C SER A 104 1.18 -5.71 11.02
N PHE A 105 1.09 -5.49 12.33
CA PHE A 105 0.21 -6.24 13.21
C PHE A 105 -0.78 -5.28 13.82
N ILE A 106 -2.00 -5.78 14.05
CA ILE A 106 -3.02 -4.95 14.67
C ILE A 106 -2.85 -4.94 16.17
N ASP A 107 -3.21 -3.83 16.78
CA ASP A 107 -2.99 -3.65 18.22
C ASP A 107 -3.97 -4.41 19.08
N ASN A 108 -5.17 -4.64 18.59
CA ASN A 108 -6.24 -5.18 19.41
C ASN A 108 -6.52 -6.64 19.13
N ILE A 109 -5.50 -7.40 18.86
CA ILE A 109 -5.64 -8.83 18.68
C ILE A 109 -5.98 -9.44 20.03
N LEU A 110 -7.15 -10.04 20.11
CA LEU A 110 -7.69 -10.46 21.41
C LEU A 110 -6.89 -11.54 22.07
N TYR A 111 -6.31 -12.43 21.30
CA TYR A 111 -5.55 -13.52 21.89
C TYR A 111 -4.24 -13.04 22.53
N GLN A 112 -3.90 -11.80 22.38
CA GLN A 112 -2.69 -11.27 23.01
C GLN A 112 -2.78 -11.24 24.51
N LYS A 113 -3.97 -11.16 25.03
CA LYS A 113 -4.10 -10.99 26.46
C LYS A 113 -3.91 -12.27 27.25
N ASP A 114 -3.71 -13.34 26.60
CA ASP A 114 -3.48 -14.58 27.32
C ASP A 114 -2.04 -14.75 27.74
#